data_387381945fcbf8e94533254cad801ffe
#
_entry.id   387381945fcbf8e94533254cad801ffe
#
_cell.length_a   1.000
_cell.length_b   1.000
_cell.length_c   1.000
_cell.angle_alpha   90.00
_cell.angle_beta   90.00
_cell.angle_gamma   90.00
#
_symmetry.space_group_name_H-M   'P 1'
#
loop_
_entity.id
_entity.type
_entity.pdbx_description
1 polymer ?
#
loop_
_entity_poly.entity_id
_entity_poly.type
_entity_poly.pdbx_seq_one_letter_code
_entity_poly.pdbx_strand_id
1 'polypeptide(L)'
;MIAISDTAIPRIPRGVRLSQDRVRNRWVLLAPERILELDEIAQAVLVLCDGVHDVAGISTELAKTYQAETAEIMTDVKEMLGGLAAKHFVVL
;
A
#
# COMPACT_ATOMS: atom_id res chain seq x y z
N MET A 1 -2.06 12.98 -13.12
CA MET A 1 -2.84 12.00 -12.33
C MET A 1 -2.66 10.63 -12.92
N ILE A 2 -2.30 9.65 -12.12
CA ILE A 2 -2.11 8.28 -12.57
C ILE A 2 -3.44 7.53 -12.39
N ALA A 3 -3.97 7.02 -13.49
CA ALA A 3 -5.14 6.14 -13.44
C ALA A 3 -4.63 4.72 -13.13
N ILE A 4 -5.12 4.14 -12.04
CA ILE A 4 -4.70 2.82 -11.60
C ILE A 4 -5.79 1.81 -11.97
N SER A 5 -5.39 0.76 -12.70
CA SER A 5 -6.28 -0.32 -13.07
C SER A 5 -6.59 -1.21 -11.88
N ASP A 6 -7.80 -1.77 -11.82
CA ASP A 6 -8.19 -2.77 -10.83
C ASP A 6 -7.30 -4.02 -10.90
N THR A 7 -6.72 -4.28 -12.06
CA THR A 7 -5.86 -5.44 -12.30
C THR A 7 -4.37 -5.14 -12.13
N ALA A 8 -4.01 -3.90 -11.80
CA ALA A 8 -2.62 -3.57 -11.51
C ALA A 8 -2.14 -4.36 -10.30
N ILE A 9 -0.91 -4.85 -10.37
CA ILE A 9 -0.30 -5.66 -9.31
C ILE A 9 0.82 -4.83 -8.67
N PRO A 10 0.51 -4.11 -7.59
CA PRO A 10 1.52 -3.26 -6.96
C PRO A 10 2.55 -4.09 -6.21
N ARG A 11 3.77 -3.58 -6.18
CA ARG A 11 4.86 -4.17 -5.43
C ARG A 11 5.76 -3.10 -4.84
N ILE A 12 6.46 -3.46 -3.79
CA ILE A 12 7.46 -2.59 -3.18
C ILE A 12 8.76 -2.79 -3.97
N PRO A 13 9.34 -1.73 -4.54
CA PRO A 13 10.52 -1.87 -5.37
C PRO A 13 11.75 -2.22 -4.55
N ARG A 14 12.78 -2.70 -5.25
CA ARG A 14 14.07 -2.96 -4.64
C ARG A 14 14.62 -1.69 -4.00
N GLY A 15 15.17 -1.80 -2.80
CA GLY A 15 15.71 -0.66 -2.05
C GLY A 15 14.68 0.02 -1.14
N VAL A 16 13.41 -0.37 -1.23
CA VAL A 16 12.36 0.09 -0.32
C VAL A 16 11.87 -1.11 0.48
N ARG A 17 11.68 -0.94 1.77
CA ARG A 17 11.15 -2.04 2.59
C ARG A 17 10.20 -1.56 3.66
N LEU A 18 9.26 -2.41 3.97
CA LEU A 18 8.33 -2.23 5.08
C LEU A 18 9.03 -2.68 6.36
N SER A 19 9.05 -1.84 7.38
CA SER A 19 9.75 -2.13 8.63
C SER A 19 8.92 -1.64 9.81
N GLN A 20 9.05 -2.35 10.93
CA GLN A 20 8.41 -1.95 12.17
C GLN A 20 9.41 -1.19 13.04
N ASP A 21 9.05 0.03 13.41
CA ASP A 21 9.78 0.83 14.40
C ASP A 21 9.23 0.48 15.78
N ARG A 22 9.91 -0.42 16.48
CA ARG A 22 9.45 -0.91 17.78
C ARG A 22 9.57 0.12 18.89
N VAL A 23 10.52 1.04 18.75
CA VAL A 23 10.74 2.09 19.76
C VAL A 23 9.55 3.04 19.78
N ARG A 24 9.04 3.40 18.61
CA ARG A 24 7.91 4.32 18.48
C ARG A 24 6.57 3.61 18.23
N ASN A 25 6.61 2.28 18.19
CA ASN A 25 5.45 1.42 17.98
C ASN A 25 4.65 1.80 16.73
N ARG A 26 5.35 1.87 15.61
CA ARG A 26 4.73 2.22 14.32
C ARG A 26 5.41 1.52 13.17
N TRP A 27 4.73 1.49 12.04
CA TRP A 27 5.27 0.95 10.79
C TRP A 27 5.80 2.09 9.92
N VAL A 28 6.86 1.79 9.16
CA VAL A 28 7.50 2.74 8.26
C VAL A 28 7.89 2.05 6.96
N LEU A 29 7.95 2.84 5.87
CA LEU A 29 8.65 2.45 4.66
C LEU A 29 10.04 3.06 4.69
N LEU A 30 11.05 2.23 4.56
CA LEU A 30 12.45 2.66 4.49
C LEU A 30 12.90 2.66 3.05
N ALA A 31 13.39 3.80 2.58
CA ALA A 31 14.00 3.98 1.27
C ALA A 31 15.34 4.70 1.47
N PRO A 32 16.24 4.69 0.48
CA PRO A 32 17.48 5.45 0.60
C PRO A 32 17.21 6.91 0.94
N GLU A 33 17.73 7.36 2.06
CA GLU A 33 17.62 8.74 2.55
C GLU A 33 16.20 9.22 2.85
N ARG A 34 15.20 8.30 2.88
CA ARG A 34 13.81 8.67 3.16
C ARG A 34 13.17 7.65 4.09
N ILE A 35 12.33 8.15 4.99
CA ILE A 35 11.49 7.32 5.86
C ILE A 35 10.08 7.86 5.77
N LEU A 36 9.12 7.00 5.49
CA LEU A 36 7.70 7.35 5.46
C LEU A 36 6.99 6.64 6.59
N GLU A 37 6.39 7.42 7.50
CA GLU A 37 5.57 6.87 8.57
C GLU A 37 4.23 6.40 8.02
N LEU A 38 3.76 5.25 8.51
CA LEU A 38 2.54 4.62 8.03
C LEU A 38 1.52 4.53 9.15
N ASP A 39 0.26 4.84 8.83
CA ASP A 39 -0.84 4.50 9.71
C ASP A 39 -1.22 3.03 9.53
N GLU A 40 -2.20 2.57 10.30
CA GLU A 40 -2.65 1.18 10.27
C GLU A 40 -3.15 0.77 8.88
N ILE A 41 -3.90 1.64 8.22
CA ILE A 41 -4.47 1.35 6.90
C ILE A 41 -3.38 1.25 5.85
N ALA A 42 -2.43 2.18 5.85
CA ALA A 42 -1.32 2.16 4.91
C ALA A 42 -0.47 0.91 5.08
N GLN A 43 -0.18 0.53 6.31
CA GLN A 43 0.55 -0.71 6.61
C GLN A 43 -0.20 -1.93 6.08
N ALA A 44 -1.51 -2.01 6.29
CA ALA A 44 -2.32 -3.13 5.83
C ALA A 44 -2.32 -3.24 4.29
N VAL A 45 -2.38 -2.12 3.58
CA VAL A 45 -2.29 -2.09 2.13
C VAL A 45 -0.90 -2.57 1.66
N LEU A 46 0.16 -2.07 2.27
CA LEU A 46 1.52 -2.36 1.84
C LEU A 46 1.95 -3.80 2.09
N VAL A 47 1.42 -4.44 3.14
CA VAL A 47 1.65 -5.87 3.37
C VAL A 47 1.15 -6.70 2.19
N LEU A 48 0.08 -6.27 1.53
CA LEU A 48 -0.50 -6.96 0.39
C LEU A 48 0.09 -6.53 -0.96
N CYS A 49 1.03 -5.58 -0.96
CA CYS A 49 1.78 -5.19 -2.16
C CYS A 49 2.96 -6.14 -2.37
N ASP A 50 2.66 -7.40 -2.61
CA ASP A 50 3.61 -8.50 -2.65
C ASP A 50 3.98 -8.94 -4.07
N GLY A 51 3.47 -8.24 -5.08
CA GLY A 51 3.71 -8.62 -6.47
C GLY A 51 2.81 -9.76 -6.95
N VAL A 52 1.85 -10.19 -6.15
CA VAL A 52 0.90 -11.26 -6.46
C VAL A 52 -0.54 -10.75 -6.45
N HIS A 53 -0.93 -10.02 -5.40
CA HIS A 53 -2.27 -9.45 -5.31
C HIS A 53 -2.42 -8.27 -6.26
N ASP A 54 -3.51 -8.24 -7.03
CA ASP A 54 -3.87 -7.04 -7.78
C ASP A 54 -4.66 -6.07 -6.89
N VAL A 55 -4.97 -4.89 -7.41
CA VAL A 55 -5.70 -3.86 -6.66
C VAL A 55 -7.06 -4.39 -6.20
N ALA A 56 -7.77 -5.12 -7.06
CA ALA A 56 -9.05 -5.72 -6.70
C ALA A 56 -8.90 -6.73 -5.56
N GLY A 57 -7.87 -7.57 -5.61
CA GLY A 57 -7.58 -8.55 -4.56
C GLY A 57 -7.24 -7.91 -3.23
N ILE A 58 -6.40 -6.89 -3.25
CA ILE A 58 -6.06 -6.11 -2.04
C ILE A 58 -7.33 -5.52 -1.43
N SER A 59 -8.14 -4.89 -2.27
CA SER A 59 -9.38 -4.25 -1.81
C SER A 59 -10.36 -5.25 -1.20
N THR A 60 -10.48 -6.43 -1.81
CA THR A 60 -11.34 -7.50 -1.30
C THR A 60 -10.87 -7.99 0.08
N GLU A 61 -9.57 -8.20 0.25
CA GLU A 61 -9.02 -8.65 1.53
C GLU A 61 -9.23 -7.60 2.63
N LEU A 62 -8.99 -6.34 2.31
CA LEU A 62 -9.18 -5.26 3.28
C LEU A 62 -10.66 -5.05 3.62
N ALA A 63 -11.55 -5.20 2.65
CA ALA A 63 -12.99 -5.09 2.89
C ALA A 63 -13.47 -6.17 3.87
N LYS A 64 -12.94 -7.38 3.79
CA LYS A 64 -13.23 -8.44 4.76
C LYS A 64 -12.71 -8.08 6.15
N THR A 65 -11.48 -7.62 6.24
CA THR A 65 -10.83 -7.29 7.52
C THR A 65 -11.56 -6.16 8.24
N TYR A 66 -11.95 -5.12 7.52
CA TYR A 66 -12.56 -3.94 8.09
C TYR A 66 -14.08 -3.90 7.97
N GLN A 67 -14.70 -4.96 7.43
CA GLN A 67 -16.16 -5.06 7.25
C GLN A 67 -16.72 -3.84 6.52
N ALA A 68 -16.10 -3.48 5.41
CA ALA A 68 -16.44 -2.30 4.62
C ALA A 68 -16.81 -2.70 3.18
N GLU A 69 -17.42 -1.78 2.45
CA GLU A 69 -17.76 -1.97 1.05
C GLU A 69 -16.48 -2.00 0.20
N THR A 70 -16.34 -3.05 -0.62
CA THR A 70 -15.14 -3.22 -1.46
C THR A 70 -14.92 -2.02 -2.39
N ALA A 71 -15.98 -1.44 -2.95
CA ALA A 71 -15.85 -0.30 -3.85
C ALA A 71 -15.26 0.92 -3.16
N GLU A 72 -15.64 1.18 -1.93
CA GLU A 72 -15.09 2.28 -1.14
C GLU A 72 -13.62 2.05 -0.81
N ILE A 73 -13.31 0.83 -0.37
CA ILE A 73 -11.93 0.44 -0.08
C ILE A 73 -11.06 0.57 -1.33
N MET A 74 -11.56 0.12 -2.49
CA MET A 74 -10.82 0.20 -3.75
C MET A 74 -10.49 1.65 -4.13
N THR A 75 -11.43 2.56 -3.95
CA THR A 75 -11.17 3.99 -4.20
C THR A 75 -10.03 4.50 -3.33
N ASP A 76 -10.05 4.19 -2.04
CA ASP A 76 -9.03 4.62 -1.09
C ASP A 76 -7.68 3.96 -1.38
N VAL A 77 -7.67 2.67 -1.74
CA VAL A 77 -6.46 1.93 -2.09
C VAL A 77 -5.80 2.55 -3.33
N LYS A 78 -6.59 2.84 -4.37
CA LYS A 78 -6.08 3.46 -5.59
C LYS A 78 -5.48 4.84 -5.33
N GLU A 79 -6.15 5.65 -4.52
CA GLU A 79 -5.67 6.98 -4.16
C GLU A 79 -4.34 6.88 -3.40
N MET A 80 -4.26 6.00 -2.43
CA MET A 80 -3.04 5.77 -1.65
C MET A 80 -1.90 5.28 -2.53
N LEU A 81 -2.14 4.26 -3.35
CA LEU A 81 -1.12 3.69 -4.23
C LEU A 81 -0.64 4.70 -5.28
N GLY A 82 -1.55 5.52 -5.80
CA GLY A 82 -1.18 6.59 -6.71
C GLY A 82 -0.21 7.59 -6.09
N GLY A 83 -0.48 7.99 -4.86
CA GLY A 83 0.41 8.88 -4.11
C GLY A 83 1.77 8.25 -3.82
N LEU A 84 1.79 6.98 -3.43
CA LEU A 84 3.04 6.26 -3.15
C LEU A 84 3.84 6.02 -4.43
N ALA A 85 3.18 5.69 -5.54
CA ALA A 85 3.84 5.49 -6.83
C ALA A 85 4.48 6.80 -7.34
N ALA A 86 3.79 7.92 -7.16
CA ALA A 86 4.32 9.24 -7.53
C ALA A 86 5.60 9.57 -6.78
N LYS A 87 5.75 9.05 -5.56
CA LYS A 87 6.95 9.24 -4.72
C LYS A 87 7.94 8.09 -4.85
N HIS A 88 7.71 7.15 -5.75
CA HIS A 88 8.57 5.99 -6.00
C HIS A 88 8.67 5.01 -4.84
N PHE A 89 7.68 4.96 -3.96
CA PHE A 89 7.63 3.98 -2.87
C PHE A 89 7.00 2.65 -3.30
N VAL A 90 6.18 2.65 -4.35
CA VAL A 90 5.63 1.43 -4.93
C VAL A 90 5.73 1.48 -6.44
N VAL A 91 5.71 0.29 -7.06
CA VAL A 91 5.67 0.10 -8.50
C VAL A 91 4.34 -0.56 -8.85
N LEU A 92 3.68 -0.02 -9.87
CA LEU A 92 2.38 -0.54 -10.32
C LEU A 92 2.49 -1.40 -11.54
#